data_6958b5b986bc65172f7d0c82083a0f17
#
_entry.id   6958b5b986bc65172f7d0c82083a0f17
#
_cell.length_a   1.000
_cell.length_b   1.000
_cell.length_c   1.000
_cell.angle_alpha   90.00
_cell.angle_beta   90.00
_cell.angle_gamma   90.00
#
_symmetry.space_group_name_H-M   'P 1'
#
loop_
_entity.id
_entity.type
_entity.pdbx_description
1 polymer ?
#
loop_
_entity_poly.entity_id
_entity_poly.type
_entity_poly.pdbx_seq_one_letter_code
_entity_poly.pdbx_strand_id
1 'polypeptide(L)'
;RSEAEINGWNVDYFEGFDASIEDLGWERYGDSPVGQGAMGMRLKRDSFTQNGELIIRTQYQDGQWSAGGASTNKIFAASRGRWEVRAKFPRAKGIGYAILLWPEDQKWPPEIDFAEGRVNGPRVEGTYHWGEPDPDKHKQKQQALDNTDMGGWHTYGVIVEDEYIAFTFDGQEWGRITRDDVGEDISSKRMFFGVQSGAMDPNDPTVNQYETVDGGVPGPLTPAV
;
A
#
# COMPACT_ATOMS: atom_id res chain seq x y z
N ARG A 1 5.73 19.36 11.14
CA ARG A 1 4.60 18.69 11.78
C ARG A 1 3.94 17.76 10.76
N SER A 2 3.62 16.55 11.17
CA SER A 2 2.81 15.66 10.36
C SER A 2 1.38 16.20 10.23
N GLU A 3 0.65 15.79 9.19
CA GLU A 3 -0.77 16.15 9.07
C GLU A 3 -1.59 15.62 10.25
N ALA A 4 -1.17 14.50 10.84
CA ALA A 4 -1.77 13.95 12.05
C ALA A 4 -1.70 14.93 13.22
N GLU A 5 -0.53 15.52 13.47
CA GLU A 5 -0.36 16.53 14.53
C GLU A 5 -1.18 17.79 14.28
N ILE A 6 -1.25 18.23 13.01
CA ILE A 6 -2.04 19.40 12.61
C ILE A 6 -3.53 19.16 12.86
N ASN A 7 -4.01 17.93 12.66
CA ASN A 7 -5.41 17.55 12.82
C ASN A 7 -5.77 17.06 14.24
N GLY A 8 -4.89 17.26 15.21
CA GLY A 8 -5.16 16.95 16.61
C GLY A 8 -5.00 15.49 17.02
N TRP A 9 -4.32 14.68 16.21
CA TRP A 9 -3.98 13.31 16.53
C TRP A 9 -2.67 13.23 17.33
N ASN A 10 -2.57 12.30 18.25
CA ASN A 10 -1.30 11.94 18.88
C ASN A 10 -0.55 10.99 17.97
N VAL A 11 0.75 11.17 17.86
CA VAL A 11 1.60 10.30 17.02
C VAL A 11 2.14 9.17 17.90
N ASP A 12 1.67 7.94 17.67
CA ASP A 12 2.13 6.74 18.37
C ASP A 12 3.32 6.08 17.69
N TYR A 13 3.43 6.22 16.39
CA TYR A 13 4.51 5.68 15.58
C TYR A 13 4.85 6.62 14.43
N PHE A 14 6.12 6.84 14.22
CA PHE A 14 6.63 7.63 13.10
C PHE A 14 7.92 7.00 12.58
N GLU A 15 8.06 6.96 11.25
CA GLU A 15 9.30 6.49 10.61
C GLU A 15 9.70 7.43 9.48
N GLY A 16 10.92 7.95 9.55
CA GLY A 16 11.50 8.85 8.56
C GLY A 16 12.52 8.17 7.62
N PHE A 17 12.75 6.86 7.81
CA PHE A 17 13.66 6.06 6.99
C PHE A 17 15.12 6.53 6.95
N ASP A 18 15.60 7.06 8.07
CA ASP A 18 16.98 7.54 8.21
C ASP A 18 18.00 6.44 8.48
N ALA A 19 17.56 5.21 8.72
CA ALA A 19 18.41 4.04 8.97
C ALA A 19 18.13 2.94 7.93
N SER A 20 18.94 1.88 7.93
CA SER A 20 18.66 0.73 7.06
C SER A 20 17.36 0.05 7.44
N ILE A 21 16.70 -0.55 6.49
CA ILE A 21 15.43 -1.23 6.74
C ILE A 21 15.57 -2.36 7.78
N GLU A 22 16.73 -2.99 7.82
CA GLU A 22 17.08 -4.01 8.81
C GLU A 22 17.15 -3.41 10.22
N ASP A 23 17.80 -2.26 10.37
CA ASP A 23 17.94 -1.57 11.65
C ASP A 23 16.61 -1.01 12.15
N LEU A 24 15.72 -0.64 11.24
CA LEU A 24 14.36 -0.20 11.57
C LEU A 24 13.47 -1.34 12.06
N GLY A 25 13.87 -2.59 11.79
CA GLY A 25 13.12 -3.77 12.17
C GLY A 25 11.90 -4.07 11.31
N TRP A 26 11.74 -3.39 10.18
CA TRP A 26 10.67 -3.67 9.23
C TRP A 26 10.86 -5.04 8.60
N GLU A 27 9.75 -5.75 8.39
CA GLU A 27 9.75 -6.98 7.62
C GLU A 27 9.83 -6.68 6.13
N ARG A 28 10.77 -7.32 5.43
CA ARG A 28 10.81 -7.30 3.97
C ARG A 28 10.21 -8.59 3.43
N TYR A 29 9.31 -8.45 2.45
CA TYR A 29 8.77 -9.62 1.75
C TYR A 29 9.85 -10.18 0.83
N GLY A 30 10.02 -11.48 0.82
CA GLY A 30 11.00 -12.05 -0.05
C GLY A 30 10.92 -13.55 -0.24
N ASP A 31 11.56 -13.92 -1.37
CA ASP A 31 11.83 -15.28 -1.85
C ASP A 31 10.56 -16.12 -2.07
N SER A 32 9.50 -15.45 -2.55
CA SER A 32 8.22 -16.08 -2.86
C SER A 32 7.60 -15.44 -4.10
N PRO A 33 6.71 -16.15 -4.82
CA PRO A 33 5.95 -15.54 -5.91
C PRO A 33 5.19 -14.30 -5.43
N VAL A 34 5.10 -13.26 -6.27
CA VAL A 34 4.35 -12.03 -5.95
C VAL A 34 2.88 -12.35 -5.66
N GLY A 35 2.28 -13.21 -6.50
CA GLY A 35 0.87 -13.58 -6.34
C GLY A 35 -0.10 -12.48 -6.80
N GLN A 36 -1.40 -12.69 -6.56
CA GLN A 36 -2.46 -11.71 -6.82
C GLN A 36 -2.50 -11.17 -8.26
N GLY A 37 -2.20 -12.02 -9.26
CA GLY A 37 -2.17 -11.62 -10.66
C GLY A 37 -0.93 -10.83 -11.07
N ALA A 38 0.03 -10.69 -10.19
CA ALA A 38 1.31 -10.08 -10.50
C ALA A 38 2.37 -11.12 -10.88
N MET A 39 3.35 -10.69 -11.67
CA MET A 39 4.41 -11.55 -12.19
C MET A 39 5.66 -11.52 -11.31
N GLY A 40 6.40 -12.63 -11.35
CA GLY A 40 7.74 -12.72 -10.78
C GLY A 40 7.77 -13.00 -9.29
N MET A 41 8.88 -12.62 -8.69
CA MET A 41 9.23 -12.97 -7.32
C MET A 41 9.31 -11.75 -6.42
N ARG A 42 8.85 -11.88 -5.19
CA ARG A 42 9.23 -10.99 -4.09
C ARG A 42 10.68 -11.25 -3.75
N LEU A 43 11.52 -10.24 -3.82
CA LEU A 43 12.92 -10.34 -3.40
C LEU A 43 13.23 -9.25 -2.37
N LYS A 44 13.87 -9.64 -1.28
CA LYS A 44 14.23 -8.71 -0.21
C LYS A 44 15.04 -7.51 -0.71
N ARG A 45 15.90 -7.72 -1.70
CA ARG A 45 16.71 -6.66 -2.33
C ARG A 45 15.88 -5.52 -2.96
N ASP A 46 14.60 -5.76 -3.23
CA ASP A 46 13.70 -4.78 -3.84
C ASP A 46 12.99 -3.90 -2.81
N SER A 47 13.32 -4.04 -1.53
CA SER A 47 12.85 -3.18 -0.44
C SER A 47 14.06 -2.71 0.35
N PHE A 48 14.35 -1.42 0.32
CA PHE A 48 15.53 -0.86 0.99
C PHE A 48 15.31 0.63 1.31
N THR A 49 16.15 1.17 2.18
CA THR A 49 16.14 2.60 2.48
C THR A 49 17.31 3.28 1.78
N GLN A 50 17.05 4.48 1.28
CA GLN A 50 18.06 5.31 0.62
C GLN A 50 17.68 6.78 0.73
N ASN A 51 18.60 7.62 1.19
CA ASN A 51 18.40 9.08 1.29
C ASN A 51 17.15 9.49 2.08
N GLY A 52 16.83 8.80 3.16
CA GLY A 52 15.65 9.09 3.98
C GLY A 52 14.33 8.65 3.32
N GLU A 53 14.38 7.69 2.43
CA GLU A 53 13.20 7.16 1.75
C GLU A 53 13.20 5.64 1.79
N LEU A 54 12.02 5.04 1.97
CA LEU A 54 11.80 3.62 1.72
C LEU A 54 11.54 3.42 0.23
N ILE A 55 12.33 2.56 -0.38
CA ILE A 55 12.21 2.21 -1.80
C ILE A 55 11.57 0.83 -1.91
N ILE A 56 10.46 0.77 -2.62
CA ILE A 56 9.77 -0.48 -2.97
C ILE A 56 9.84 -0.61 -4.50
N ARG A 57 10.78 -1.41 -4.95
CA ARG A 57 11.14 -1.49 -6.37
C ARG A 57 10.45 -2.64 -7.06
N THR A 58 9.95 -2.40 -8.27
CA THR A 58 9.60 -3.44 -9.24
C THR A 58 10.52 -3.29 -10.43
N GLN A 59 11.15 -4.39 -10.86
CA GLN A 59 12.08 -4.36 -11.98
C GLN A 59 12.06 -5.65 -12.79
N TYR A 60 12.49 -5.53 -14.04
CA TYR A 60 12.79 -6.67 -14.90
C TYR A 60 14.30 -6.76 -15.06
N GLN A 61 14.89 -7.84 -14.60
CA GLN A 61 16.34 -8.05 -14.64
C GLN A 61 16.64 -9.54 -14.82
N ASP A 62 17.61 -9.83 -15.68
CA ASP A 62 18.04 -11.21 -15.97
C ASP A 62 16.89 -12.13 -16.43
N GLY A 63 15.98 -11.58 -17.23
CA GLY A 63 14.83 -12.32 -17.76
C GLY A 63 13.69 -12.55 -16.80
N GLN A 64 13.67 -11.86 -15.66
CA GLN A 64 12.71 -12.09 -14.58
C GLN A 64 12.19 -10.78 -14.00
N TRP A 65 10.90 -10.75 -13.68
CA TRP A 65 10.31 -9.72 -12.86
C TRP A 65 10.57 -9.98 -11.38
N SER A 66 10.90 -8.93 -10.65
CA SER A 66 10.97 -8.95 -9.20
C SER A 66 10.31 -7.72 -8.61
N ALA A 67 9.85 -7.82 -7.38
CA ALA A 67 9.14 -6.75 -6.71
C ALA A 67 9.38 -6.75 -5.20
N GLY A 68 9.36 -5.55 -4.63
CA GLY A 68 9.49 -5.34 -3.20
C GLY A 68 8.16 -5.30 -2.46
N GLY A 69 8.27 -5.39 -1.17
CA GLY A 69 7.22 -5.20 -0.19
C GLY A 69 7.81 -5.18 1.20
N ALA A 70 7.23 -4.39 2.07
CA ALA A 70 7.69 -4.26 3.45
C ALA A 70 6.52 -3.95 4.38
N SER A 71 6.69 -4.27 5.66
CA SER A 71 5.63 -4.05 6.64
C SER A 71 6.16 -3.76 8.04
N THR A 72 5.29 -3.22 8.88
CA THR A 72 5.53 -3.00 10.31
C THR A 72 5.10 -4.18 11.18
N ASN A 73 4.97 -5.37 10.61
CA ASN A 73 4.38 -6.55 11.26
C ASN A 73 4.88 -6.83 12.68
N LYS A 74 6.17 -6.63 12.95
CA LYS A 74 6.78 -6.93 14.25
C LYS A 74 7.08 -5.69 15.09
N ILE A 75 6.65 -4.52 14.64
CA ILE A 75 7.03 -3.25 15.25
C ILE A 75 5.83 -2.50 15.77
N PHE A 76 4.79 -2.38 14.94
CA PHE A 76 3.63 -1.58 15.26
C PHE A 76 2.35 -2.14 14.64
N ALA A 77 1.32 -2.26 15.46
CA ALA A 77 -0.03 -2.58 15.04
C ALA A 77 -1.03 -1.87 15.94
N ALA A 78 -2.20 -1.55 15.41
CA ALA A 78 -3.29 -0.95 16.17
C ALA A 78 -4.64 -1.31 15.53
N SER A 79 -5.73 -1.25 16.32
CA SER A 79 -7.08 -1.56 15.85
C SER A 79 -7.80 -0.33 15.33
N ARG A 80 -7.51 0.83 15.88
CA ARG A 80 -8.18 2.11 15.59
C ARG A 80 -7.15 3.22 15.49
N GLY A 81 -7.51 4.27 14.78
CA GLY A 81 -6.68 5.44 14.65
C GLY A 81 -6.54 5.90 13.21
N ARG A 82 -5.49 6.64 12.97
CA ARG A 82 -5.17 7.22 11.67
C ARG A 82 -3.79 6.77 11.22
N TRP A 83 -3.72 6.25 9.99
CA TRP A 83 -2.46 5.91 9.32
C TRP A 83 -2.25 6.84 8.15
N GLU A 84 -1.03 7.33 7.99
CA GLU A 84 -0.66 8.18 6.87
C GLU A 84 0.68 7.75 6.30
N VAL A 85 0.77 7.79 4.98
CA VAL A 85 2.00 7.49 4.24
C VAL A 85 2.22 8.59 3.22
N ARG A 86 3.36 9.25 3.31
CA ARG A 86 3.77 10.16 2.25
C ARG A 86 4.50 9.37 1.18
N ALA A 87 3.99 9.39 -0.04
CA ALA A 87 4.50 8.56 -1.13
C ALA A 87 4.52 9.29 -2.46
N LYS A 88 5.40 8.83 -3.34
CA LYS A 88 5.50 9.25 -4.73
C LYS A 88 5.58 8.01 -5.61
N PHE A 89 4.74 7.95 -6.62
CA PHE A 89 4.67 6.82 -7.54
C PHE A 89 5.19 7.27 -8.91
N PRO A 90 6.40 6.82 -9.33
CA PRO A 90 6.86 7.06 -10.69
C PRO A 90 5.87 6.49 -11.69
N ARG A 91 5.55 7.23 -12.73
CA ARG A 91 4.66 6.75 -13.78
C ARG A 91 5.30 5.59 -14.51
N ALA A 92 4.66 4.44 -14.46
CA ALA A 92 5.11 3.23 -15.13
C ALA A 92 3.91 2.41 -15.58
N LYS A 93 3.91 2.01 -16.83
CA LYS A 93 2.84 1.18 -17.38
C LYS A 93 2.89 -0.22 -16.77
N GLY A 94 1.74 -0.75 -16.40
CA GLY A 94 1.60 -2.14 -15.95
C GLY A 94 2.09 -2.43 -14.53
N ILE A 95 2.58 -1.45 -13.80
CA ILE A 95 2.98 -1.64 -12.41
C ILE A 95 1.79 -1.36 -11.48
N GLY A 96 1.52 -2.30 -10.60
CA GLY A 96 0.54 -2.15 -9.52
C GLY A 96 1.20 -1.81 -8.21
N TYR A 97 0.46 -1.18 -7.32
CA TYR A 97 0.89 -0.87 -5.96
C TYR A 97 -0.26 -1.08 -4.99
N ALA A 98 0.08 -1.34 -3.74
CA ALA A 98 -0.88 -1.37 -2.64
C ALA A 98 -0.24 -0.86 -1.36
N ILE A 99 -0.94 0.03 -0.67
CA ILE A 99 -0.64 0.50 0.68
C ILE A 99 -1.82 0.09 1.53
N LEU A 100 -1.58 -0.73 2.55
CA LEU A 100 -2.65 -1.45 3.22
C LEU A 100 -2.42 -1.68 4.71
N LEU A 101 -3.49 -2.08 5.37
CA LEU A 101 -3.49 -2.63 6.71
C LEU A 101 -3.86 -4.11 6.64
N TRP A 102 -3.06 -4.93 7.31
CA TRP A 102 -3.19 -6.38 7.36
C TRP A 102 -3.32 -6.87 8.81
N PRO A 103 -4.10 -7.92 9.09
CA PRO A 103 -4.29 -8.37 10.46
C PRO A 103 -3.00 -8.93 11.08
N GLU A 104 -2.71 -8.47 12.30
CA GLU A 104 -1.52 -8.90 13.06
C GLU A 104 -1.51 -10.41 13.31
N ASP A 105 -2.69 -11.01 13.47
CA ASP A 105 -2.83 -12.46 13.67
C ASP A 105 -2.66 -13.29 12.39
N GLN A 106 -2.43 -12.64 11.22
CA GLN A 106 -2.27 -13.26 9.91
C GLN A 106 -3.52 -14.04 9.42
N LYS A 107 -4.67 -13.80 10.03
CA LYS A 107 -5.94 -14.44 9.64
C LYS A 107 -6.78 -13.47 8.83
N TRP A 108 -6.63 -13.55 7.51
CA TRP A 108 -7.41 -12.76 6.56
C TRP A 108 -8.82 -13.29 6.35
N PRO A 109 -9.87 -12.47 6.16
CA PRO A 109 -9.88 -11.05 6.36
C PRO A 109 -9.85 -10.65 7.85
N PRO A 110 -9.76 -9.37 8.24
CA PRO A 110 -9.97 -8.17 7.41
C PRO A 110 -8.71 -7.69 6.70
N GLU A 111 -8.91 -6.80 5.73
CA GLU A 111 -7.86 -6.02 5.08
C GLU A 111 -8.41 -4.65 4.71
N ILE A 112 -7.60 -3.61 4.85
CA ILE A 112 -7.96 -2.27 4.41
C ILE A 112 -6.86 -1.79 3.47
N ASP A 113 -7.16 -1.70 2.18
CA ASP A 113 -6.28 -1.11 1.18
C ASP A 113 -6.63 0.36 1.09
N PHE A 114 -5.75 1.26 1.51
CA PHE A 114 -6.09 2.68 1.54
C PHE A 114 -5.40 3.52 0.47
N ALA A 115 -4.55 2.90 -0.34
CA ALA A 115 -4.10 3.42 -1.62
C ALA A 115 -3.68 2.24 -2.50
N GLU A 116 -4.48 1.92 -3.49
CA GLU A 116 -4.26 0.78 -4.37
C GLU A 116 -4.57 1.17 -5.81
N GLY A 117 -3.85 0.58 -6.77
CA GLY A 117 -4.10 0.80 -8.18
C GLY A 117 -2.89 0.55 -9.06
N ARG A 118 -2.86 1.25 -10.20
CA ARG A 118 -1.76 1.25 -11.15
C ARG A 118 -1.02 2.57 -11.09
N VAL A 119 0.31 2.53 -11.12
CA VAL A 119 1.13 3.75 -11.00
C VAL A 119 1.01 4.71 -12.19
N ASN A 120 0.52 4.24 -13.32
CA ASN A 120 0.21 5.09 -14.48
C ASN A 120 -1.27 5.48 -14.57
N GLY A 121 -2.08 5.01 -13.63
CA GLY A 121 -3.49 5.37 -13.57
C GLY A 121 -3.69 6.73 -12.89
N PRO A 122 -4.71 7.48 -13.30
CA PRO A 122 -5.03 8.75 -12.64
C PRO A 122 -5.94 8.54 -11.41
N ARG A 123 -5.87 7.39 -10.76
CA ARG A 123 -6.88 6.94 -9.82
C ARG A 123 -6.28 6.22 -8.63
N VAL A 124 -6.74 6.57 -7.44
CA VAL A 124 -6.45 5.88 -6.19
C VAL A 124 -7.69 5.14 -5.71
N GLU A 125 -7.56 3.88 -5.37
CA GLU A 125 -8.64 3.05 -4.85
C GLU A 125 -8.45 2.77 -3.38
N GLY A 126 -9.56 2.77 -2.63
CA GLY A 126 -9.64 2.34 -1.24
C GLY A 126 -10.62 1.20 -1.12
N THR A 127 -10.23 0.12 -0.46
CA THR A 127 -11.04 -1.10 -0.36
C THR A 127 -11.02 -1.64 1.06
N TYR A 128 -12.18 -2.04 1.55
CA TYR A 128 -12.31 -2.82 2.77
C TYR A 128 -12.76 -4.24 2.43
N HIS A 129 -12.01 -5.22 2.93
CA HIS A 129 -12.30 -6.64 2.82
C HIS A 129 -12.74 -7.18 4.18
N TRP A 130 -13.87 -7.91 4.21
CA TRP A 130 -14.39 -8.55 5.42
C TRP A 130 -15.08 -9.89 5.09
N GLY A 131 -15.75 -10.48 6.07
CA GLY A 131 -16.39 -11.78 5.91
C GLY A 131 -15.44 -12.93 6.27
N GLU A 132 -15.39 -13.94 5.41
CA GLU A 132 -14.59 -15.13 5.62
C GLU A 132 -13.58 -15.33 4.48
N PRO A 133 -12.53 -16.18 4.68
CA PRO A 133 -11.55 -16.47 3.63
C PRO A 133 -12.12 -17.17 2.40
N ASP A 134 -13.23 -17.91 2.57
CA ASP A 134 -13.92 -18.59 1.48
C ASP A 134 -14.36 -17.56 0.43
N PRO A 135 -13.99 -17.71 -0.86
CA PRO A 135 -14.37 -16.78 -1.91
C PRO A 135 -15.87 -16.51 -2.01
N ASP A 136 -16.71 -17.48 -1.68
CA ASP A 136 -18.17 -17.33 -1.71
C ASP A 136 -18.72 -16.53 -0.52
N LYS A 137 -17.91 -16.33 0.52
CA LYS A 137 -18.26 -15.63 1.76
C LYS A 137 -17.44 -14.36 1.99
N HIS A 138 -16.40 -14.16 1.19
CA HIS A 138 -15.63 -12.93 1.19
C HIS A 138 -16.45 -11.77 0.67
N LYS A 139 -16.38 -10.65 1.36
CA LYS A 139 -17.06 -9.40 1.00
C LYS A 139 -16.05 -8.27 0.87
N GLN A 140 -16.36 -7.34 0.00
CA GLN A 140 -15.54 -6.14 -0.17
C GLN A 140 -16.39 -4.97 -0.62
N LYS A 141 -15.91 -3.76 -0.28
CA LYS A 141 -16.41 -2.51 -0.83
C LYS A 141 -15.24 -1.65 -1.23
N GLN A 142 -15.30 -1.14 -2.46
CA GLN A 142 -14.25 -0.30 -3.03
C GLN A 142 -14.81 1.07 -3.39
N GLN A 143 -14.02 2.10 -3.15
CA GLN A 143 -14.26 3.47 -3.59
C GLN A 143 -13.01 3.96 -4.32
N ALA A 144 -13.15 5.02 -5.10
CA ALA A 144 -12.05 5.56 -5.88
C ALA A 144 -12.03 7.08 -5.90
N LEU A 145 -10.84 7.63 -5.88
CA LEU A 145 -10.56 9.05 -6.12
C LEU A 145 -9.95 9.16 -7.53
N ASP A 146 -10.70 9.76 -8.45
CA ASP A 146 -10.28 9.96 -9.83
C ASP A 146 -9.46 11.23 -10.03
N ASN A 147 -8.74 11.31 -11.14
CA ASN A 147 -7.98 12.48 -11.57
C ASN A 147 -6.90 12.91 -10.58
N THR A 148 -6.22 11.96 -9.95
CA THR A 148 -5.11 12.21 -9.06
C THR A 148 -3.77 12.22 -9.80
N ASP A 149 -2.92 13.20 -9.49
CA ASP A 149 -1.52 13.16 -9.91
C ASP A 149 -0.69 12.41 -8.87
N MET A 150 -0.32 11.18 -9.18
CA MET A 150 0.47 10.34 -8.29
C MET A 150 1.98 10.47 -8.49
N GLY A 151 2.42 11.24 -9.48
CA GLY A 151 3.83 11.42 -9.82
C GLY A 151 4.58 12.32 -8.83
N GLY A 152 3.89 13.17 -8.10
CA GLY A 152 4.43 14.00 -7.03
C GLY A 152 4.28 13.37 -5.67
N TRP A 153 4.87 14.01 -4.65
CA TRP A 153 4.70 13.63 -3.26
C TRP A 153 3.30 13.97 -2.77
N HIS A 154 2.60 12.98 -2.24
CA HIS A 154 1.28 13.14 -1.62
C HIS A 154 1.18 12.28 -0.37
N THR A 155 0.28 12.65 0.53
CA THR A 155 -0.01 11.88 1.74
C THR A 155 -1.30 11.08 1.56
N TYR A 156 -1.15 9.77 1.61
CA TYR A 156 -2.26 8.81 1.54
C TYR A 156 -2.61 8.35 2.93
N GLY A 157 -3.88 8.40 3.30
CA GLY A 157 -4.26 8.07 4.66
C GLY A 157 -5.57 7.30 4.78
N VAL A 158 -5.74 6.70 5.95
CA VAL A 158 -6.95 6.03 6.36
C VAL A 158 -7.23 6.28 7.84
N ILE A 159 -8.49 6.53 8.16
CA ILE A 159 -8.98 6.62 9.54
C ILE A 159 -9.87 5.41 9.76
N VAL A 160 -9.59 4.65 10.82
CA VAL A 160 -10.38 3.48 11.20
C VAL A 160 -11.01 3.74 12.56
N GLU A 161 -12.33 3.78 12.59
CA GLU A 161 -13.15 3.96 13.78
C GLU A 161 -14.17 2.82 13.89
N ASP A 162 -14.90 2.76 14.99
CA ASP A 162 -15.92 1.71 15.18
C ASP A 162 -17.04 1.79 14.14
N GLU A 163 -17.39 3.00 13.72
CA GLU A 163 -18.54 3.26 12.86
C GLU A 163 -18.17 3.45 11.38
N TYR A 164 -16.88 3.64 11.06
CA TYR A 164 -16.48 3.90 9.68
C TYR A 164 -14.99 3.71 9.42
N ILE A 165 -14.69 3.58 8.13
CA ILE A 165 -13.35 3.68 7.57
C ILE A 165 -13.38 4.87 6.61
N ALA A 166 -12.49 5.85 6.79
CA ALA A 166 -12.40 7.01 5.92
C ALA A 166 -11.05 7.08 5.23
N PHE A 167 -11.05 7.32 3.93
CA PHE A 167 -9.83 7.46 3.14
C PHE A 167 -9.51 8.94 2.95
N THR A 168 -8.23 9.29 3.07
CA THR A 168 -7.75 10.66 2.91
C THR A 168 -6.65 10.76 1.85
N PHE A 169 -6.59 11.92 1.21
CA PHE A 169 -5.55 12.30 0.27
C PHE A 169 -5.13 13.74 0.60
N ASP A 170 -3.86 13.93 0.90
CA ASP A 170 -3.32 15.21 1.39
C ASP A 170 -4.15 15.80 2.54
N GLY A 171 -4.54 14.93 3.49
CA GLY A 171 -5.30 15.31 4.68
C GLY A 171 -6.81 15.48 4.46
N GLN A 172 -7.29 15.44 3.23
CA GLN A 172 -8.71 15.61 2.90
C GLN A 172 -9.41 14.27 2.71
N GLU A 173 -10.52 14.08 3.42
CA GLU A 173 -11.36 12.88 3.22
C GLU A 173 -11.96 12.89 1.81
N TRP A 174 -11.80 11.78 1.11
CA TRP A 174 -12.38 11.61 -0.22
C TRP A 174 -13.33 10.42 -0.33
N GLY A 175 -13.31 9.52 0.61
CA GLY A 175 -14.16 8.32 0.61
C GLY A 175 -14.42 7.83 2.01
N ARG A 176 -15.54 7.15 2.19
CA ARG A 176 -15.94 6.60 3.49
C ARG A 176 -16.75 5.33 3.31
N ILE A 177 -16.42 4.31 4.07
CA ILE A 177 -17.16 3.06 4.18
C ILE A 177 -17.70 3.00 5.61
N THR A 178 -19.02 3.00 5.75
CA THR A 178 -19.69 3.02 7.05
C THR A 178 -20.06 1.62 7.51
N ARG A 179 -20.29 1.48 8.81
CA ARG A 179 -20.86 0.26 9.40
C ARG A 179 -22.15 -0.16 8.70
N ASP A 180 -23.01 0.79 8.32
CA ASP A 180 -24.25 0.48 7.60
C ASP A 180 -23.98 -0.07 6.20
N ASP A 181 -22.95 0.41 5.51
CA ASP A 181 -22.50 -0.13 4.23
C ASP A 181 -22.03 -1.58 4.34
N VAL A 182 -21.35 -1.88 5.43
CA VAL A 182 -20.78 -3.21 5.70
C VAL A 182 -21.86 -4.20 6.19
N GLY A 183 -22.81 -3.70 6.95
CA GLY A 183 -23.88 -4.51 7.55
C GLY A 183 -23.49 -5.23 8.84
N GLU A 184 -22.29 -4.94 9.36
CA GLU A 184 -21.76 -5.46 10.62
C GLU A 184 -20.70 -4.49 11.17
N ASP A 185 -20.19 -4.75 12.38
CA ASP A 185 -19.17 -3.93 13.00
C ASP A 185 -17.89 -3.93 12.17
N ILE A 186 -17.23 -2.78 12.10
CA ILE A 186 -15.87 -2.70 11.55
C ILE A 186 -14.96 -3.55 12.45
N SER A 187 -14.14 -4.39 11.84
CA SER A 187 -13.27 -5.30 12.58
C SER A 187 -12.44 -4.57 13.63
N SER A 188 -12.35 -5.17 14.83
CA SER A 188 -11.53 -4.68 15.93
C SER A 188 -10.15 -5.34 15.99
N LYS A 189 -9.79 -6.15 15.02
CA LYS A 189 -8.46 -6.78 14.97
C LYS A 189 -7.37 -5.71 14.89
N ARG A 190 -6.26 -6.00 15.53
CA ARG A 190 -5.06 -5.19 15.38
C ARG A 190 -4.49 -5.39 13.98
N MET A 191 -4.14 -4.30 13.33
CA MET A 191 -3.64 -4.25 11.96
C MET A 191 -2.25 -3.62 11.94
N PHE A 192 -1.40 -4.12 11.07
CA PHE A 192 -0.11 -3.51 10.78
C PHE A 192 -0.10 -2.94 9.35
N PHE A 193 0.80 -2.00 9.13
CA PHE A 193 0.99 -1.33 7.84
C PHE A 193 1.84 -2.19 6.90
N GLY A 194 1.46 -2.23 5.63
CA GLY A 194 2.22 -2.85 4.56
C GLY A 194 2.21 -2.02 3.29
N VAL A 195 3.29 -2.11 2.53
CA VAL A 195 3.42 -1.49 1.22
C VAL A 195 4.08 -2.45 0.26
N GLN A 196 3.55 -2.54 -0.96
CA GLN A 196 4.04 -3.46 -1.97
C GLN A 196 3.82 -2.95 -3.39
N SER A 197 4.57 -3.50 -4.32
CA SER A 197 4.40 -3.25 -5.75
C SER A 197 4.53 -4.56 -6.52
N GLY A 198 4.22 -4.53 -7.81
CA GLY A 198 4.37 -5.68 -8.67
C GLY A 198 4.06 -5.36 -10.13
N ALA A 199 4.64 -6.13 -11.05
CA ALA A 199 4.30 -6.08 -12.46
C ALA A 199 2.99 -6.84 -12.66
N MET A 200 1.94 -6.12 -13.04
CA MET A 200 0.60 -6.66 -13.19
C MET A 200 0.30 -6.98 -14.66
N ASP A 201 -0.82 -7.64 -14.90
CA ASP A 201 -1.34 -7.95 -16.22
C ASP A 201 -0.40 -8.82 -17.10
N PRO A 202 -0.20 -10.09 -16.71
CA PRO A 202 0.69 -11.00 -17.43
C PRO A 202 0.22 -11.33 -18.86
N ASN A 203 -1.02 -10.99 -19.21
CA ASN A 203 -1.59 -11.21 -20.54
C ASN A 203 -1.48 -9.99 -21.46
N ASP A 204 -1.00 -8.86 -20.95
CA ASP A 204 -0.78 -7.68 -21.78
C ASP A 204 0.41 -7.92 -22.71
N PRO A 205 0.22 -7.83 -24.04
CA PRO A 205 1.33 -8.00 -24.98
C PRO A 205 2.42 -6.93 -24.83
N THR A 206 2.15 -5.85 -24.09
CA THR A 206 3.12 -4.80 -23.80
C THR A 206 3.89 -5.03 -22.50
N VAL A 207 3.71 -6.16 -21.85
CA VAL A 207 4.36 -6.53 -20.59
C VAL A 207 5.89 -6.32 -20.61
N ASN A 208 6.52 -6.58 -21.75
CA ASN A 208 7.96 -6.38 -21.91
C ASN A 208 8.32 -4.92 -22.26
N GLN A 209 7.34 -4.03 -22.29
CA GLN A 209 7.49 -2.62 -22.63
C GLN A 209 7.13 -1.73 -21.44
N TYR A 210 7.34 -2.22 -20.21
CA TYR A 210 7.17 -1.39 -19.02
C TYR A 210 8.22 -0.28 -19.04
N GLU A 211 7.76 0.94 -19.20
CA GLU A 211 8.61 2.12 -19.25
C GLU A 211 8.07 3.16 -18.25
N THR A 212 8.99 3.90 -17.65
CA THR A 212 8.63 5.15 -16.99
C THR A 212 8.26 6.19 -18.05
N VAL A 213 7.57 7.25 -17.67
CA VAL A 213 7.25 8.36 -18.56
C VAL A 213 8.52 8.95 -19.22
N ASP A 214 9.65 8.82 -18.56
CA ASP A 214 10.94 9.30 -19.04
C ASP A 214 11.67 8.28 -19.95
N GLY A 215 11.02 7.18 -20.32
CA GLY A 215 11.60 6.13 -21.17
C GLY A 215 12.59 5.22 -20.47
N GLY A 216 12.68 5.30 -19.16
CA GLY A 216 13.55 4.43 -18.36
C GLY A 216 12.86 3.11 -17.97
N VAL A 217 13.64 2.20 -17.39
CA VAL A 217 13.09 1.01 -16.73
C VAL A 217 12.20 1.47 -15.57
N PRO A 218 11.05 0.79 -15.31
CA PRO A 218 10.20 1.15 -14.19
C PRO A 218 11.00 1.35 -12.91
N GLY A 219 11.00 2.56 -12.42
CA GLY A 219 11.75 2.94 -11.24
C GLY A 219 11.08 2.54 -9.94
N PRO A 220 11.73 2.79 -8.81
CA PRO A 220 11.20 2.43 -7.50
C PRO A 220 9.93 3.21 -7.16
N LEU A 221 9.01 2.56 -6.48
CA LEU A 221 8.02 3.24 -5.66
C LEU A 221 8.73 3.73 -4.40
N THR A 222 8.51 4.97 -4.05
CA THR A 222 9.15 5.57 -2.87
C THR A 222 8.08 6.08 -1.90
N PRO A 223 7.53 5.24 -1.02
CA PRO A 223 6.81 5.77 0.12
C PRO A 223 7.81 6.40 1.08
N ALA A 224 7.49 7.57 1.57
CA ALA A 224 8.16 8.20 2.69
C ALA A 224 7.08 8.65 3.68
N VAL A 225 7.32 8.41 4.94
CA VAL A 225 6.41 8.79 6.03
C VAL A 225 6.91 10.05 6.71
#